data_709ebb89b9bac88ef0bb0f5d7d18fcf7
#
_entry.id   709ebb89b9bac88ef0bb0f5d7d18fcf7
#
_cell.length_a   1.000
_cell.length_b   1.000
_cell.length_c   1.000
_cell.angle_alpha   90.00
_cell.angle_beta   90.00
_cell.angle_gamma   90.00
#
_symmetry.space_group_name_H-M   'P 1'
#
loop_
_entity.id
_entity.type
_entity.pdbx_description
1 polymer ?
#
loop_
_entity_poly.entity_id
_entity_poly.type
_entity_poly.pdbx_seq_one_letter_code
_entity_poly.pdbx_strand_id
1 'polypeptide(L)'
;MKTLVRWNPTRTIFEEMDRFFEESNVQEPKTWNLPLDVIENEDGYVIKASIPGVDAENLNVVLEDNVLTVKAEVEAEELAENEQVHIRERRTGSFNRSLRFPVDVDGDNIEANYTNGVLSLHVPKSEEVKPKQINVTINS
;
A
#
# COMPACT_ATOMS: atom_id res chain seq x y z
N MET A 1 -40.50 -30.34 -2.55
CA MET A 1 -39.22 -30.77 -1.99
C MET A 1 -38.18 -29.65 -2.10
N LYS A 2 -37.72 -29.19 -0.96
CA LYS A 2 -36.75 -28.15 -0.96
C LYS A 2 -35.42 -28.68 -1.43
N THR A 3 -35.00 -28.26 -2.59
CA THR A 3 -33.64 -28.33 -2.96
C THR A 3 -32.81 -27.52 -1.97
N LEU A 4 -31.96 -28.17 -1.24
CA LEU A 4 -30.98 -27.50 -0.41
C LEU A 4 -30.05 -26.70 -1.33
N VAL A 5 -30.42 -25.45 -1.55
CA VAL A 5 -29.48 -24.52 -2.12
C VAL A 5 -28.46 -24.25 -1.03
N ARG A 6 -27.29 -24.84 -1.14
CA ARG A 6 -26.18 -24.46 -0.29
C ARG A 6 -25.83 -23.03 -0.66
N TRP A 7 -26.28 -22.13 0.17
CA TRP A 7 -25.86 -20.76 0.08
C TRP A 7 -24.39 -20.69 0.49
N ASN A 8 -23.52 -20.52 -0.48
CA ASN A 8 -22.11 -20.29 -0.23
C ASN A 8 -21.85 -18.80 -0.47
N PRO A 9 -21.81 -17.98 0.58
CA PRO A 9 -21.69 -16.53 0.43
C PRO A 9 -20.39 -16.13 -0.27
N THR A 10 -19.35 -16.92 -0.10
CA THR A 10 -18.06 -16.64 -0.71
C THR A 10 -18.11 -16.79 -2.23
N ARG A 11 -18.79 -17.82 -2.69
CA ARG A 11 -18.91 -18.09 -4.12
C ARG A 11 -19.77 -17.05 -4.84
N THR A 12 -20.86 -16.64 -4.20
CA THR A 12 -21.76 -15.63 -4.74
C THR A 12 -21.08 -14.28 -4.90
N ILE A 13 -20.26 -13.89 -3.92
CA ILE A 13 -19.51 -12.63 -3.97
C ILE A 13 -18.51 -12.65 -5.13
N PHE A 14 -17.78 -13.76 -5.32
CA PHE A 14 -16.85 -13.89 -6.44
C PHE A 14 -17.54 -13.88 -7.79
N GLU A 15 -18.68 -14.54 -7.92
CA GLU A 15 -19.45 -14.55 -9.16
C GLU A 15 -20.03 -13.17 -9.49
N GLU A 16 -20.49 -12.44 -8.49
CA GLU A 16 -20.96 -11.07 -8.68
C GLU A 16 -19.81 -10.11 -9.03
N MET A 17 -18.67 -10.28 -8.41
CA MET A 17 -17.48 -9.49 -8.74
C MET A 17 -17.01 -9.77 -10.17
N ASP A 18 -16.97 -11.02 -10.57
CA ASP A 18 -16.60 -11.40 -11.93
C ASP A 18 -17.56 -10.79 -12.96
N ARG A 19 -18.86 -10.86 -12.69
CA ARG A 19 -19.87 -10.21 -13.54
C ARG A 19 -19.70 -8.71 -13.61
N PHE A 20 -19.40 -8.08 -12.48
CA PHE A 20 -19.17 -6.64 -12.41
C PHE A 20 -17.96 -6.24 -13.27
N PHE A 21 -16.89 -7.03 -13.22
CA PHE A 21 -15.70 -6.80 -14.03
C PHE A 21 -15.94 -7.09 -15.53
N GLU A 22 -16.75 -8.08 -15.84
CA GLU A 22 -17.13 -8.38 -17.24
C GLU A 22 -18.05 -7.30 -17.83
N GLU A 23 -19.01 -6.83 -17.07
CA GLU A 23 -19.96 -5.81 -17.53
C GLU A 23 -19.33 -4.44 -17.69
N SER A 24 -18.35 -4.11 -16.88
CA SER A 24 -17.72 -2.80 -16.93
C SER A 24 -16.86 -2.60 -18.17
N ASN A 25 -16.43 -3.65 -18.82
CA ASN A 25 -15.61 -3.66 -20.06
C ASN A 25 -14.66 -2.47 -20.18
N VAL A 26 -14.41 -1.82 -19.07
CA VAL A 26 -13.45 -0.75 -18.94
C VAL A 26 -12.14 -1.45 -18.66
N GLN A 27 -11.22 -1.36 -19.58
CA GLN A 27 -9.84 -1.75 -19.32
C GLN A 27 -9.27 -0.78 -18.29
N GLU A 28 -9.78 -0.85 -17.08
CA GLU A 28 -9.12 -0.15 -15.99
C GLU A 28 -7.75 -0.81 -15.80
N PRO A 29 -6.70 0.00 -15.72
CA PRO A 29 -5.39 -0.55 -15.41
C PRO A 29 -5.52 -1.34 -14.11
N LYS A 30 -5.05 -2.57 -14.12
CA LYS A 30 -5.08 -3.43 -12.94
C LYS A 30 -4.40 -2.71 -11.79
N THR A 31 -5.16 -2.46 -10.74
CA THR A 31 -4.62 -1.88 -9.51
C THR A 31 -4.39 -2.99 -8.51
N TRP A 32 -3.17 -3.11 -8.06
CA TRP A 32 -2.76 -4.13 -7.10
C TRP A 32 -2.66 -3.53 -5.72
N ASN A 33 -3.04 -4.31 -4.73
CA ASN A 33 -2.77 -3.94 -3.35
C ASN A 33 -1.28 -4.09 -3.05
N LEU A 34 -0.69 -3.07 -2.44
CA LEU A 34 0.72 -3.07 -2.08
C LEU A 34 0.88 -3.57 -0.65
N PRO A 35 1.48 -4.74 -0.43
CA PRO A 35 1.75 -5.20 0.93
C PRO A 35 2.76 -4.31 1.64
N LEU A 36 2.47 -3.98 2.88
CA LEU A 36 3.31 -3.14 3.73
C LEU A 36 3.67 -3.85 5.01
N ASP A 37 4.89 -3.63 5.48
CA ASP A 37 5.25 -3.84 6.86
C ASP A 37 5.18 -2.51 7.59
N VAL A 38 4.53 -2.48 8.73
CA VAL A 38 4.41 -1.27 9.56
C VAL A 38 4.91 -1.60 10.95
N ILE A 39 5.94 -0.89 11.37
CA ILE A 39 6.55 -1.06 12.70
C ILE A 39 6.38 0.25 13.45
N GLU A 40 5.84 0.17 14.66
CA GLU A 40 5.66 1.34 15.53
C GLU A 40 6.68 1.31 16.67
N ASN A 41 7.23 2.46 16.96
CA ASN A 41 8.00 2.72 18.18
C ASN A 41 7.51 4.01 18.85
N GLU A 42 8.13 4.41 19.93
CA GLU A 42 7.73 5.62 20.67
C GLU A 42 7.83 6.91 19.84
N ASP A 43 8.77 6.95 18.91
CA ASP A 43 9.04 8.13 18.10
C ASP A 43 8.18 8.20 16.82
N GLY A 44 7.77 7.09 16.29
CA GLY A 44 7.01 7.08 15.05
C GLY A 44 6.82 5.68 14.45
N TYR A 45 6.64 5.69 13.14
CA TYR A 45 6.40 4.47 12.36
C TYR A 45 7.46 4.29 11.30
N VAL A 46 7.84 3.06 11.08
CA VAL A 46 8.65 2.67 9.93
C VAL A 46 7.81 1.78 9.03
N ILE A 47 7.66 2.19 7.79
CA ILE A 47 6.85 1.48 6.81
C ILE A 47 7.77 0.98 5.72
N LYS A 48 7.65 -0.29 5.37
CA LYS A 48 8.44 -0.88 4.30
C LYS A 48 7.53 -1.54 3.27
N ALA A 49 7.85 -1.32 2.01
CA ALA A 49 7.16 -1.92 0.88
C ALA A 49 8.18 -2.44 -0.13
N SER A 50 7.96 -3.64 -0.62
CA SER A 50 8.78 -4.21 -1.70
C SER A 50 8.13 -3.90 -3.03
N ILE A 51 8.79 -3.06 -3.82
CA ILE A 51 8.30 -2.62 -5.12
C ILE A 51 9.45 -2.65 -6.12
N PRO A 52 9.88 -3.85 -6.54
CA PRO A 52 11.00 -3.94 -7.46
C PRO A 52 10.64 -3.41 -8.85
N GLY A 53 11.60 -2.78 -9.50
CA GLY A 53 11.46 -2.33 -10.87
C GLY A 53 10.65 -1.04 -11.06
N VAL A 54 10.52 -0.23 -10.01
CA VAL A 54 9.85 1.07 -10.09
C VAL A 54 10.90 2.17 -10.21
N ASP A 55 10.68 3.07 -11.15
CA ASP A 55 11.45 4.30 -11.23
C ASP A 55 10.94 5.29 -10.16
N ALA A 56 11.85 6.07 -9.61
CA ALA A 56 11.50 7.04 -8.57
C ALA A 56 10.42 8.03 -9.02
N GLU A 57 10.38 8.34 -10.31
CA GLU A 57 9.38 9.23 -10.90
C GLU A 57 7.96 8.64 -10.85
N ASN A 58 7.85 7.31 -10.83
CA ASN A 58 6.60 6.57 -10.80
C ASN A 58 6.20 6.15 -9.38
N LEU A 59 6.88 6.68 -8.38
CA LEU A 59 6.61 6.41 -6.98
C LEU A 59 6.10 7.69 -6.32
N ASN A 60 4.90 7.64 -5.77
CA ASN A 60 4.28 8.79 -5.13
C ASN A 60 3.80 8.44 -3.73
N VAL A 61 4.17 9.27 -2.77
CA VAL A 61 3.77 9.13 -1.37
C VAL A 61 3.13 10.43 -0.93
N VAL A 62 1.90 10.35 -0.45
CA VAL A 62 1.12 11.51 0.00
C VAL A 62 0.59 11.25 1.39
N LEU A 63 0.68 12.25 2.25
CA LEU A 63 0.04 12.25 3.56
C LEU A 63 -1.02 13.36 3.58
N GLU A 64 -2.26 12.98 3.87
CA GLU A 64 -3.37 13.91 4.04
C GLU A 64 -4.29 13.40 5.14
N ASP A 65 -4.60 14.24 6.11
CA ASP A 65 -5.48 13.93 7.25
C ASP A 65 -5.10 12.63 7.99
N ASN A 66 -3.82 12.44 8.26
CA ASN A 66 -3.25 11.24 8.87
C ASN A 66 -3.45 9.96 8.04
N VAL A 67 -3.74 10.10 6.76
CA VAL A 67 -3.80 8.99 5.82
C VAL A 67 -2.59 9.07 4.90
N LEU A 68 -1.74 8.06 4.98
CA LEU A 68 -0.61 7.90 4.08
C LEU A 68 -1.04 7.06 2.90
N THR A 69 -0.82 7.57 1.70
CA THR A 69 -1.10 6.84 0.47
C THR A 69 0.19 6.65 -0.30
N VAL A 70 0.50 5.41 -0.61
CA VAL A 70 1.63 5.04 -1.46
C VAL A 70 1.09 4.54 -2.78
N LYS A 71 1.52 5.16 -3.85
CA LYS A 71 1.19 4.75 -5.23
C LYS A 71 2.47 4.49 -5.98
N ALA A 72 2.50 3.40 -6.70
CA ALA A 72 3.62 3.05 -7.55
C ALA A 72 3.10 2.51 -8.87
N GLU A 73 3.82 2.76 -9.94
CA GLU A 73 3.49 2.22 -11.24
C GLU A 73 4.69 1.45 -11.78
N VAL A 74 4.44 0.19 -12.09
CA VAL A 74 5.43 -0.70 -12.71
C VAL A 74 5.04 -0.89 -14.18
N GLU A 75 5.91 -0.43 -15.06
CA GLU A 75 5.68 -0.55 -16.48
C GLU A 75 5.88 -2.00 -16.96
N ALA A 76 4.97 -2.45 -17.81
CA ALA A 76 5.11 -3.72 -18.47
C ALA A 76 6.12 -3.61 -19.61
N GLU A 77 6.94 -4.64 -19.78
CA GLU A 77 7.85 -4.71 -20.91
C GLU A 77 7.04 -4.84 -22.21
N GLU A 78 7.39 -4.06 -23.20
CA GLU A 78 6.83 -4.17 -24.53
C GLU A 78 7.43 -5.39 -25.24
N LEU A 79 6.56 -6.17 -25.86
CA LEU A 79 6.99 -7.32 -26.63
C LEU A 79 7.31 -6.92 -28.07
N ALA A 80 8.37 -7.53 -28.62
CA ALA A 80 8.63 -7.44 -30.05
C ALA A 80 7.60 -8.27 -30.83
N GLU A 81 7.45 -7.98 -32.13
CA GLU A 81 6.45 -8.66 -32.97
C GLU A 81 6.65 -10.19 -33.06
N ASN A 82 7.89 -10.65 -32.88
CA ASN A 82 8.23 -12.07 -32.93
C ASN A 82 8.25 -12.74 -31.56
N GLU A 83 7.80 -12.05 -30.52
CA GLU A 83 7.79 -12.58 -29.17
C GLU A 83 6.39 -12.95 -28.73
N GLN A 84 6.27 -14.07 -28.01
CA GLN A 84 5.03 -14.52 -27.39
C GLN A 84 5.22 -14.73 -25.90
N VAL A 85 4.26 -14.28 -25.11
CA VAL A 85 4.25 -14.55 -23.68
C VAL A 85 3.64 -15.94 -23.45
N HIS A 86 4.41 -16.83 -22.88
CA HIS A 86 3.90 -18.15 -22.46
C HIS A 86 3.36 -18.12 -21.04
N ILE A 87 4.05 -17.43 -20.15
CA ILE A 87 3.68 -17.30 -18.74
C ILE A 87 3.94 -15.87 -18.32
N ARG A 88 2.96 -15.24 -17.69
CA ARG A 88 3.11 -13.91 -17.11
C ARG A 88 2.52 -13.92 -15.70
N GLU A 89 3.36 -14.11 -14.72
CA GLU A 89 2.98 -14.16 -13.30
C GLU A 89 3.41 -12.90 -12.53
N ARG A 90 4.38 -12.16 -13.08
CA ARG A 90 4.82 -10.91 -12.48
C ARG A 90 3.74 -9.85 -12.64
N ARG A 91 3.46 -9.16 -11.54
CA ARG A 91 2.45 -8.11 -11.52
C ARG A 91 3.02 -6.81 -12.03
N THR A 92 2.37 -6.23 -13.02
CA THR A 92 2.68 -4.91 -13.56
C THR A 92 1.45 -4.03 -13.48
N GLY A 93 1.63 -2.74 -13.65
CA GLY A 93 0.56 -1.76 -13.56
C GLY A 93 0.64 -0.94 -12.28
N SER A 94 -0.49 -0.53 -11.76
CA SER A 94 -0.56 0.36 -10.61
C SER A 94 -0.66 -0.41 -9.31
N PHE A 95 0.15 -0.01 -8.34
CA PHE A 95 0.11 -0.49 -6.96
C PHE A 95 -0.33 0.65 -6.08
N ASN A 96 -1.24 0.38 -5.16
CA ASN A 96 -1.78 1.40 -4.27
C ASN A 96 -2.01 0.83 -2.88
N ARG A 97 -1.66 1.63 -1.89
CA ARG A 97 -1.96 1.32 -0.49
C ARG A 97 -2.20 2.59 0.29
N SER A 98 -3.26 2.59 1.07
CA SER A 98 -3.55 3.66 2.02
C SER A 98 -3.52 3.13 3.44
N LEU A 99 -2.97 3.93 4.34
CA LEU A 99 -2.81 3.59 5.74
C LEU A 99 -3.20 4.80 6.59
N ARG A 100 -4.12 4.59 7.53
CA ARG A 100 -4.52 5.64 8.47
C ARG A 100 -3.78 5.45 9.79
N PHE A 101 -3.14 6.51 10.24
CA PHE A 101 -2.48 6.51 11.55
C PHE A 101 -3.49 6.84 12.66
N PRO A 102 -3.45 6.10 13.77
CA PRO A 102 -4.35 6.35 14.90
C PRO A 102 -4.00 7.58 15.72
N VAL A 103 -2.81 8.15 15.52
CA VAL A 103 -2.33 9.35 16.18
C VAL A 103 -1.80 10.33 15.13
N ASP A 104 -1.68 11.59 15.52
CA ASP A 104 -1.16 12.60 14.63
C ASP A 104 0.33 12.36 14.34
N VAL A 105 0.68 12.45 13.07
CA VAL A 105 2.04 12.29 12.58
C VAL A 105 2.56 13.60 12.01
N ASP A 106 3.88 13.74 12.04
CA ASP A 106 4.57 14.93 11.55
C ASP A 106 4.89 14.74 10.07
N GLY A 107 4.01 15.26 9.22
CA GLY A 107 4.14 15.13 7.77
C GLY A 107 5.33 15.88 7.18
N ASP A 108 5.80 16.92 7.85
CA ASP A 108 6.92 17.74 7.36
C ASP A 108 8.27 17.04 7.54
N ASN A 109 8.34 16.04 8.40
CA ASN A 109 9.57 15.32 8.72
C ASN A 109 9.54 13.85 8.30
N ILE A 110 8.70 13.50 7.35
CA ILE A 110 8.70 12.16 6.76
C ILE A 110 9.93 11.99 5.87
N GLU A 111 10.67 10.94 6.13
CA GLU A 111 11.82 10.56 5.32
C GLU A 111 11.47 9.34 4.47
N ALA A 112 11.77 9.41 3.17
CA ALA A 112 11.51 8.33 2.24
C ALA A 112 12.84 7.92 1.59
N ASN A 113 13.09 6.62 1.57
CA ASN A 113 14.25 6.04 0.93
C ASN A 113 13.83 4.83 0.11
N TYR A 114 14.30 4.77 -1.13
CA TYR A 114 14.08 3.64 -2.01
C TYR A 114 15.41 3.03 -2.42
N THR A 115 15.67 1.82 -1.95
CA THR A 115 16.93 1.12 -2.19
C THR A 115 16.70 -0.35 -2.41
N ASN A 116 17.30 -0.92 -3.42
CA ASN A 116 17.20 -2.36 -3.73
C ASN A 116 15.75 -2.85 -3.90
N GLY A 117 14.90 -2.02 -4.46
CA GLY A 117 13.50 -2.36 -4.65
C GLY A 117 12.64 -2.26 -3.39
N VAL A 118 13.17 -1.77 -2.29
CA VAL A 118 12.43 -1.60 -1.04
C VAL A 118 12.25 -0.12 -0.75
N LEU A 119 10.99 0.30 -0.64
CA LEU A 119 10.65 1.62 -0.16
C LEU A 119 10.58 1.58 1.36
N SER A 120 11.33 2.45 2.01
CA SER A 120 11.32 2.61 3.45
C SER A 120 10.89 4.03 3.79
N LEU A 121 9.84 4.15 4.58
CA LEU A 121 9.32 5.43 5.03
C LEU A 121 9.47 5.53 6.54
N HIS A 122 10.05 6.60 7.01
CA HIS A 122 10.10 6.95 8.42
C HIS A 122 9.11 8.07 8.68
N VAL A 123 8.05 7.77 9.45
CA VAL A 123 6.96 8.70 9.73
C VAL A 123 6.98 9.02 11.22
N PRO A 124 7.52 10.17 11.64
CA PRO A 124 7.54 10.52 13.05
C PRO A 124 6.15 10.91 13.55
N LYS A 125 5.87 10.58 14.81
CA LYS A 125 4.69 11.07 15.51
C LYS A 125 4.86 12.56 15.76
N SER A 126 3.74 13.29 15.80
CA SER A 126 3.81 14.69 16.19
C SER A 126 4.31 14.84 17.64
N GLU A 127 4.98 15.94 17.93
CA GLU A 127 5.55 16.16 19.27
C GLU A 127 4.49 16.09 20.37
N GLU A 128 3.26 16.45 20.07
CA GLU A 128 2.14 16.44 21.02
C GLU A 128 1.76 15.03 21.49
N VAL A 129 2.01 14.00 20.66
CA VAL A 129 1.64 12.60 20.97
C VAL A 129 2.81 11.77 21.43
N LYS A 130 4.05 12.28 21.35
CA LYS A 130 5.22 11.58 21.86
C LYS A 130 5.24 11.58 23.38
N PRO A 131 5.76 10.50 24.01
CA PRO A 131 5.94 10.49 25.46
C PRO A 131 6.80 11.68 25.91
N LYS A 132 6.32 12.39 26.93
CA LYS A 132 7.06 13.51 27.51
C LYS A 132 7.86 13.02 28.70
N GLN A 133 9.13 13.32 28.67
CA GLN A 133 10.01 13.05 29.81
C GLN A 133 9.84 14.17 30.84
N ILE A 134 9.49 13.80 32.06
CA ILE A 134 9.32 14.76 33.16
C ILE A 134 10.57 14.68 34.01
N ASN A 135 11.20 15.86 34.18
CA ASN A 135 12.34 15.99 35.08
C ASN A 135 11.85 16.09 36.53
N VAL A 136 12.33 15.17 37.35
CA VAL A 136 12.02 15.17 38.78
C VAL A 136 13.16 15.83 39.54
N THR A 137 12.85 16.91 40.23
CA THR A 137 13.80 17.58 41.10
C THR A 137 13.64 17.03 42.51
N ILE A 138 14.73 16.48 43.07
CA ILE A 138 14.74 15.97 44.43
C ILE A 138 15.24 17.03 45.35
N ASN A 139 14.37 17.49 46.25
CA ASN A 139 14.74 18.40 47.31
C ASN A 139 15.04 17.61 48.58
N SER A 140 16.27 17.70 49.03
CA SER A 140 16.69 17.03 50.28
C SER A 140 16.55 17.97 51.49
#